data_6568d4f6a047ca90da990852d79d70ca
#
_entry.id   6568d4f6a047ca90da990852d79d70ca
#
_cell.length_a   1.000
_cell.length_b   1.000
_cell.length_c   1.000
_cell.angle_alpha   90.00
_cell.angle_beta   90.00
_cell.angle_gamma   90.00
#
_symmetry.space_group_name_H-M   'P 1'
#
loop_
_entity.id
_entity.type
_entity.pdbx_description
1 polymer ?
#
loop_
_entity_poly.entity_id
_entity_poly.type
_entity_poly.pdbx_seq_one_letter_code
_entity_poly.pdbx_strand_id
1 'polypeptide(L)'
;TLAQIIAHRLETPFYTLSAVTSGVKDVRDVIERAQKGRFFNEASPILFIDEIHRFSKSQQDSLLGAVEKGVVTLIGATTENPSFEVIRPLLSRCQLYVLKSLEKDDLLQLLDRAITKDVYLKEMDITLQETDALLRFSGGDARKLLNILELVIEASDKSKPIVIDDKMVAERLQ
;
A
#
# COMPACT_ATOMS: atom_id res chain seq x y z
N THR A 1 2.77 -3.43 -1.90
CA THR A 1 1.88 -2.35 -2.38
C THR A 1 1.49 -2.57 -3.84
N LEU A 2 0.43 -1.87 -4.31
CA LEU A 2 0.03 -1.91 -5.72
C LEU A 2 1.20 -1.53 -6.65
N ALA A 3 1.98 -0.53 -6.28
CA ALA A 3 3.15 -0.11 -7.03
C ALA A 3 4.22 -1.22 -7.16
N GLN A 4 4.45 -2.00 -6.11
CA GLN A 4 5.37 -3.15 -6.17
C GLN A 4 4.84 -4.26 -7.09
N ILE A 5 3.53 -4.51 -7.09
CA ILE A 5 2.91 -5.49 -7.99
C ILE A 5 3.10 -5.06 -9.45
N ILE A 6 2.92 -3.76 -9.74
CA ILE A 6 3.15 -3.20 -11.08
C ILE A 6 4.62 -3.38 -11.50
N ALA A 7 5.56 -3.01 -10.63
CA ALA A 7 6.99 -3.14 -10.90
C ALA A 7 7.40 -4.60 -11.16
N HIS A 8 6.88 -5.52 -10.35
CA HIS A 8 7.15 -6.94 -10.53
C HIS A 8 6.59 -7.48 -11.85
N ARG A 9 5.37 -7.06 -12.22
CA ARG A 9 4.77 -7.46 -13.52
C ARG A 9 5.51 -6.91 -14.74
N LEU A 10 6.11 -5.73 -14.60
CA LEU A 10 6.86 -5.07 -15.67
C LEU A 10 8.35 -5.47 -15.67
N GLU A 11 8.77 -6.28 -14.70
CA GLU A 11 10.18 -6.67 -14.51
C GLU A 11 11.14 -5.47 -14.48
N THR A 12 10.69 -4.34 -13.89
CA THR A 12 11.44 -3.10 -13.81
C THR A 12 12.01 -2.89 -12.41
N PRO A 13 13.20 -2.25 -12.28
CA PRO A 13 13.74 -1.88 -10.98
C PRO A 13 12.73 -1.00 -10.20
N PHE A 14 12.66 -1.20 -8.89
CA PHE A 14 11.71 -0.52 -8.02
C PHE A 14 12.44 0.21 -6.89
N TYR A 15 12.26 1.52 -6.83
CA TYR A 15 12.78 2.36 -5.75
C TYR A 15 11.63 2.94 -4.93
N THR A 16 11.80 2.97 -3.62
CA THR A 16 10.82 3.55 -2.69
C THR A 16 11.45 4.69 -1.92
N LEU A 17 10.74 5.81 -1.86
CA LEU A 17 11.04 6.91 -0.96
C LEU A 17 9.83 7.15 -0.05
N SER A 18 10.09 7.40 1.23
CA SER A 18 9.08 7.85 2.17
C SER A 18 9.18 9.37 2.31
N ALA A 19 8.11 10.07 2.02
CA ALA A 19 8.10 11.54 2.16
C ALA A 19 8.30 12.02 3.60
N VAL A 20 8.15 11.13 4.59
CA VAL A 20 8.39 11.43 6.00
C VAL A 20 9.89 11.45 6.35
N THR A 21 10.69 10.56 5.74
CA THR A 21 12.10 10.35 6.12
C THR A 21 13.10 10.75 5.05
N SER A 22 12.66 10.88 3.79
CA SER A 22 13.56 11.15 2.66
C SER A 22 13.72 12.65 2.40
N GLY A 23 14.98 13.07 2.20
CA GLY A 23 15.33 14.43 1.83
C GLY A 23 15.56 14.61 0.33
N VAL A 24 15.90 15.84 -0.10
CA VAL A 24 16.26 16.17 -1.49
C VAL A 24 17.44 15.33 -1.97
N LYS A 25 18.38 15.01 -1.06
CA LYS A 25 19.54 14.19 -1.38
C LYS A 25 19.13 12.78 -1.79
N ASP A 26 18.21 12.16 -1.05
CA ASP A 26 17.75 10.80 -1.35
C ASP A 26 17.05 10.73 -2.72
N VAL A 27 16.27 11.76 -3.06
CA VAL A 27 15.66 11.91 -4.39
C VAL A 27 16.71 11.96 -5.48
N ARG A 28 17.78 12.77 -5.30
CA ARG A 28 18.87 12.89 -6.26
C ARG A 28 19.64 11.59 -6.41
N ASP A 29 19.95 10.92 -5.31
CA ASP A 29 20.68 9.65 -5.33
C ASP A 29 19.94 8.57 -6.11
N VAL A 30 18.62 8.50 -5.97
CA VAL A 30 17.76 7.57 -6.76
C VAL A 30 17.77 7.95 -8.25
N ILE A 31 17.64 9.23 -8.57
CA ILE A 31 17.67 9.71 -9.96
C ILE A 31 19.03 9.41 -10.61
N GLU A 32 20.13 9.61 -9.91
CA GLU A 32 21.47 9.29 -10.42
C GLU A 32 21.65 7.79 -10.67
N ARG A 33 21.16 6.94 -9.77
CA ARG A 33 21.15 5.48 -9.97
C ARG A 33 20.35 5.09 -11.20
N ALA A 34 19.16 5.66 -11.36
CA ALA A 34 18.31 5.42 -12.52
C ALA A 34 18.99 5.87 -13.83
N GLN A 35 19.67 7.02 -13.82
CA GLN A 35 20.43 7.49 -14.97
C GLN A 35 21.57 6.55 -15.35
N LYS A 36 22.31 6.05 -14.35
CA LYS A 36 23.40 5.08 -14.56
C LYS A 36 22.87 3.78 -15.17
N GLY A 37 21.76 3.23 -14.66
CA GLY A 37 21.12 2.02 -15.20
C GLY A 37 20.76 2.15 -16.68
N ARG A 38 20.27 3.32 -17.12
CA ARG A 38 19.97 3.57 -18.53
C ARG A 38 21.19 3.44 -19.47
N PHE A 39 22.39 3.76 -19.01
CA PHE A 39 23.61 3.55 -19.80
C PHE A 39 23.88 2.06 -20.07
N PHE A 40 23.34 1.17 -19.24
CA PHE A 40 23.44 -0.28 -19.40
C PHE A 40 22.21 -0.91 -20.04
N ASN A 41 21.37 -0.11 -20.72
CA ASN A 41 20.09 -0.55 -21.34
C ASN A 41 19.08 -1.17 -20.36
N GLU A 42 19.13 -0.82 -19.09
CA GLU A 42 18.11 -1.21 -18.14
C GLU A 42 16.80 -0.44 -18.40
N ALA A 43 15.67 -1.09 -18.11
CA ALA A 43 14.36 -0.46 -18.15
C ALA A 43 14.29 0.71 -17.16
N SER A 44 13.56 1.77 -17.53
CA SER A 44 13.35 2.90 -16.61
C SER A 44 12.68 2.41 -15.32
N PRO A 45 13.30 2.65 -14.15
CA PRO A 45 12.80 2.16 -12.89
C PRO A 45 11.49 2.85 -12.50
N ILE A 46 10.68 2.16 -11.69
CA ILE A 46 9.57 2.78 -11.00
C ILE A 46 10.11 3.41 -9.71
N LEU A 47 9.83 4.70 -9.54
CA LEU A 47 10.04 5.42 -8.29
C LEU A 47 8.69 5.60 -7.60
N PHE A 48 8.50 4.89 -6.49
CA PHE A 48 7.33 5.00 -5.65
C PHE A 48 7.57 5.97 -4.49
N ILE A 49 6.70 6.95 -4.35
CA ILE A 49 6.72 7.90 -3.23
C ILE A 49 5.41 7.78 -2.46
N ASP A 50 5.51 7.26 -1.24
CA ASP A 50 4.37 7.20 -0.33
C ASP A 50 4.18 8.55 0.36
N GLU A 51 2.91 8.96 0.51
CA GLU A 51 2.53 10.25 1.11
C GLU A 51 3.21 11.45 0.44
N ILE A 52 3.20 11.48 -0.91
CA ILE A 52 3.91 12.50 -1.72
C ILE A 52 3.53 13.94 -1.34
N HIS A 53 2.35 14.16 -0.75
CA HIS A 53 1.91 15.46 -0.25
C HIS A 53 2.81 16.01 0.86
N ARG A 54 3.56 15.16 1.56
CA ARG A 54 4.52 15.58 2.59
C ARG A 54 5.86 16.05 2.04
N PHE A 55 6.11 15.83 0.75
CA PHE A 55 7.27 16.42 0.12
C PHE A 55 7.10 17.94 -0.03
N SER A 56 8.11 18.70 0.36
CA SER A 56 8.16 20.13 0.08
C SER A 56 8.11 20.40 -1.43
N LYS A 57 7.71 21.60 -1.81
CA LYS A 57 7.70 22.00 -3.22
C LYS A 57 9.05 21.83 -3.90
N SER A 58 10.16 22.11 -3.20
CA SER A 58 11.52 21.91 -3.72
C SER A 58 11.87 20.44 -3.96
N GLN A 59 11.37 19.53 -3.09
CA GLN A 59 11.55 18.09 -3.29
C GLN A 59 10.75 17.60 -4.51
N GLN A 60 9.52 18.05 -4.65
CA GLN A 60 8.68 17.75 -5.81
C GLN A 60 9.27 18.32 -7.11
N ASP A 61 9.80 19.56 -7.09
CA ASP A 61 10.48 20.16 -8.24
C ASP A 61 11.70 19.34 -8.69
N SER A 62 12.43 18.75 -7.75
CA SER A 62 13.61 17.93 -8.08
C SER A 62 13.28 16.66 -8.87
N LEU A 63 12.03 16.21 -8.85
CA LEU A 63 11.53 15.07 -9.63
C LEU A 63 11.24 15.41 -11.10
N LEU A 64 10.91 16.68 -11.39
CA LEU A 64 10.39 17.09 -12.71
C LEU A 64 11.30 16.65 -13.86
N GLY A 65 12.58 16.98 -13.79
CA GLY A 65 13.52 16.66 -14.86
C GLY A 65 13.68 15.16 -15.11
N ALA A 66 13.57 14.34 -14.07
CA ALA A 66 13.67 12.89 -14.19
C ALA A 66 12.39 12.28 -14.79
N VAL A 67 11.24 12.80 -14.41
CA VAL A 67 9.93 12.38 -14.96
C VAL A 67 9.80 12.80 -16.41
N GLU A 68 10.10 14.06 -16.74
CA GLU A 68 10.04 14.60 -18.12
C GLU A 68 10.93 13.82 -19.12
N LYS A 69 12.13 13.46 -18.68
CA LYS A 69 13.10 12.73 -19.52
C LYS A 69 12.86 11.22 -19.51
N GLY A 70 11.83 10.74 -18.79
CA GLY A 70 11.56 9.32 -18.63
C GLY A 70 12.71 8.54 -17.95
N VAL A 71 13.49 9.22 -17.11
CA VAL A 71 14.56 8.57 -16.33
C VAL A 71 13.96 7.64 -15.28
N VAL A 72 12.83 8.04 -14.72
CA VAL A 72 12.01 7.23 -13.81
C VAL A 72 10.54 7.30 -14.22
N THR A 73 9.79 6.24 -13.92
CA THR A 73 8.32 6.26 -13.91
C THR A 73 7.87 6.54 -12.49
N LEU A 74 7.27 7.71 -12.27
CA LEU A 74 6.82 8.11 -10.92
C LEU A 74 5.45 7.53 -10.61
N ILE A 75 5.34 6.90 -9.44
CA ILE A 75 4.06 6.56 -8.80
C ILE A 75 4.03 7.25 -7.44
N GLY A 76 3.21 8.28 -7.31
CA GLY A 76 2.96 8.97 -6.04
C GLY A 76 1.66 8.49 -5.42
N ALA A 77 1.68 8.13 -4.13
CA ALA A 77 0.49 7.86 -3.36
C ALA A 77 0.21 9.00 -2.37
N THR A 78 -1.05 9.31 -2.18
CA THR A 78 -1.49 10.34 -1.22
C THR A 78 -2.89 10.06 -0.72
N THR A 79 -3.14 10.39 0.54
CA THR A 79 -4.47 10.41 1.15
C THR A 79 -5.16 11.77 0.99
N GLU A 80 -4.40 12.80 0.57
CA GLU A 80 -4.88 14.16 0.39
C GLU A 80 -5.27 14.45 -1.07
N ASN A 81 -5.98 15.56 -1.29
CA ASN A 81 -6.32 15.96 -2.64
C ASN A 81 -5.07 16.46 -3.39
N PRO A 82 -4.60 15.72 -4.41
CA PRO A 82 -3.36 16.06 -5.10
C PRO A 82 -3.37 17.40 -5.81
N SER A 83 -4.55 17.94 -6.13
CA SER A 83 -4.68 19.26 -6.79
C SER A 83 -4.20 20.42 -5.92
N PHE A 84 -4.18 20.24 -4.59
CA PHE A 84 -3.71 21.25 -3.64
C PHE A 84 -2.28 20.98 -3.16
N GLU A 85 -1.92 19.71 -3.03
CA GLU A 85 -0.70 19.29 -2.35
C GLU A 85 0.45 19.00 -3.32
N VAL A 86 0.14 18.59 -4.56
CA VAL A 86 1.17 18.31 -5.57
C VAL A 86 1.31 19.52 -6.51
N ILE A 87 2.56 19.88 -6.80
CA ILE A 87 2.82 21.01 -7.70
C ILE A 87 2.24 20.78 -9.09
N ARG A 88 1.67 21.82 -9.68
CA ARG A 88 1.02 21.75 -11.01
C ARG A 88 1.92 21.18 -12.11
N PRO A 89 3.22 21.55 -12.20
CA PRO A 89 4.10 20.98 -13.21
C PRO A 89 4.24 19.45 -13.11
N LEU A 90 4.23 18.89 -11.91
CA LEU A 90 4.30 17.45 -11.71
C LEU A 90 2.96 16.78 -12.03
N LEU A 91 1.86 17.34 -11.55
CA LEU A 91 0.51 16.85 -11.85
C LEU A 91 0.20 16.80 -13.34
N SER A 92 0.63 17.81 -14.11
CA SER A 92 0.38 17.85 -15.56
C SER A 92 1.10 16.75 -16.34
N ARG A 93 2.03 16.05 -15.71
CA ARG A 93 2.81 14.94 -16.28
C ARG A 93 2.42 13.58 -15.73
N CYS A 94 1.46 13.56 -14.82
CA CYS A 94 0.97 12.34 -14.18
C CYS A 94 -0.48 12.06 -14.54
N GLN A 95 -0.83 10.78 -14.62
CA GLN A 95 -2.21 10.33 -14.66
C GLN A 95 -2.74 10.20 -13.24
N LEU A 96 -3.88 10.78 -12.93
CA LEU A 96 -4.52 10.67 -11.64
C LEU A 96 -5.47 9.46 -11.60
N TYR A 97 -5.32 8.63 -10.59
CA TYR A 97 -6.21 7.50 -10.30
C TYR A 97 -6.76 7.64 -8.89
N VAL A 98 -8.08 7.66 -8.77
CA VAL A 98 -8.75 7.67 -7.47
C VAL A 98 -9.11 6.25 -7.09
N LEU A 99 -8.52 5.76 -5.99
CA LEU A 99 -8.87 4.45 -5.44
C LEU A 99 -10.16 4.59 -4.62
N LYS A 100 -11.11 3.70 -4.89
CA LYS A 100 -12.35 3.62 -4.11
C LYS A 100 -12.13 2.83 -2.83
N SER A 101 -12.89 3.13 -1.80
CA SER A 101 -12.97 2.30 -0.60
C SER A 101 -13.45 0.89 -0.97
N LEU A 102 -13.03 -0.09 -0.19
CA LEU A 102 -13.49 -1.46 -0.34
C LEU A 102 -14.95 -1.57 0.12
N GLU A 103 -15.75 -2.25 -0.68
CA GLU A 103 -17.15 -2.58 -0.35
C GLU A 103 -17.21 -3.82 0.58
N LYS A 104 -18.38 -4.07 1.16
CA LYS A 104 -18.59 -5.20 2.08
C LYS A 104 -18.13 -6.53 1.47
N ASP A 105 -18.49 -6.78 0.22
CA ASP A 105 -18.16 -8.03 -0.48
C ASP A 105 -16.66 -8.19 -0.72
N ASP A 106 -15.94 -7.10 -0.99
CA ASP A 106 -14.48 -7.11 -1.14
C ASP A 106 -13.80 -7.48 0.18
N LEU A 107 -14.31 -6.94 1.29
CA LEU A 107 -13.79 -7.22 2.63
C LEU A 107 -14.05 -8.66 3.05
N LEU A 108 -15.22 -9.20 2.74
CA LEU A 108 -15.55 -10.61 2.98
C LEU A 108 -14.66 -11.55 2.17
N GLN A 109 -14.43 -11.25 0.89
CA GLN A 109 -13.48 -11.99 0.07
C GLN A 109 -12.05 -11.90 0.61
N LEU A 110 -11.65 -10.75 1.16
CA LEU A 110 -10.34 -10.58 1.79
C LEU A 110 -10.20 -11.47 3.03
N LEU A 111 -11.21 -11.55 3.89
CA LEU A 111 -11.23 -12.43 5.06
C LEU A 111 -11.12 -13.90 4.65
N ASP A 112 -11.95 -14.34 3.69
CA ASP A 112 -11.90 -15.70 3.16
C ASP A 112 -10.51 -16.06 2.61
N ARG A 113 -9.93 -15.17 1.81
CA ARG A 113 -8.58 -15.36 1.28
C ARG A 113 -7.50 -15.38 2.35
N ALA A 114 -7.63 -14.57 3.39
CA ALA A 114 -6.68 -14.56 4.51
C ALA A 114 -6.69 -15.91 5.22
N ILE A 115 -7.86 -16.44 5.55
CA ILE A 115 -7.98 -17.74 6.25
C ILE A 115 -7.56 -18.91 5.36
N THR A 116 -7.96 -18.91 4.08
CA THR A 116 -7.78 -20.08 3.21
C THR A 116 -6.42 -20.13 2.51
N LYS A 117 -5.74 -18.98 2.31
CA LYS A 117 -4.52 -18.89 1.49
C LYS A 117 -3.28 -18.43 2.26
N ASP A 118 -3.42 -17.84 3.42
CA ASP A 118 -2.27 -17.49 4.24
C ASP A 118 -1.54 -18.77 4.70
N VAL A 119 -0.21 -18.73 4.68
CA VAL A 119 0.62 -19.89 4.97
C VAL A 119 0.41 -20.42 6.39
N TYR A 120 0.12 -19.53 7.33
CA TYR A 120 -0.06 -19.85 8.74
C TYR A 120 -1.52 -20.15 9.07
N LEU A 121 -2.45 -19.32 8.62
CA LEU A 121 -3.87 -19.44 8.98
C LEU A 121 -4.55 -20.66 8.35
N LYS A 122 -4.16 -21.06 7.15
CA LYS A 122 -4.73 -22.23 6.45
C LYS A 122 -4.52 -23.56 7.19
N GLU A 123 -3.53 -23.63 8.08
CA GLU A 123 -3.26 -24.82 8.89
C GLU A 123 -4.09 -24.85 10.18
N MET A 124 -4.87 -23.80 10.46
CA MET A 124 -5.72 -23.68 11.63
C MET A 124 -7.18 -24.00 11.25
N ASP A 125 -7.91 -24.59 12.20
CA ASP A 125 -9.35 -24.79 12.07
C ASP A 125 -10.10 -23.50 12.50
N ILE A 126 -10.30 -22.59 11.52
CA ILE A 126 -10.93 -21.30 11.73
C ILE A 126 -12.27 -21.25 11.00
N THR A 127 -13.33 -20.93 11.72
CA THR A 127 -14.67 -20.74 11.19
C THR A 127 -15.14 -19.31 11.46
N LEU A 128 -15.47 -18.57 10.41
CA LEU A 128 -16.18 -17.27 10.53
C LEU A 128 -17.68 -17.53 10.65
N GLN A 129 -18.20 -17.48 11.86
CA GLN A 129 -19.64 -17.65 12.10
C GLN A 129 -20.38 -16.34 11.86
N GLU A 130 -19.81 -15.22 12.30
CA GLU A 130 -20.34 -13.87 12.12
C GLU A 130 -19.19 -12.93 11.72
N THR A 131 -19.51 -11.88 10.95
CA THR A 131 -18.50 -10.97 10.40
C THR A 131 -18.86 -9.49 10.58
N ASP A 132 -20.04 -9.17 11.08
CA ASP A 132 -20.51 -7.78 11.15
C ASP A 132 -19.67 -6.94 12.12
N ALA A 133 -19.19 -7.49 13.22
CA ALA A 133 -18.27 -6.80 14.12
C ALA A 133 -16.92 -6.53 13.45
N LEU A 134 -16.33 -7.51 12.77
CA LEU A 134 -15.07 -7.34 12.02
C LEU A 134 -15.19 -6.20 11.01
N LEU A 135 -16.25 -6.20 10.22
CA LEU A 135 -16.51 -5.19 9.20
C LEU A 135 -16.73 -3.81 9.83
N ARG A 136 -17.55 -3.74 10.89
CA ARG A 136 -17.84 -2.49 11.60
C ARG A 136 -16.58 -1.87 12.21
N PHE A 137 -15.79 -2.66 12.92
CA PHE A 137 -14.58 -2.16 13.57
C PHE A 137 -13.46 -1.82 12.58
N SER A 138 -13.40 -2.49 11.42
CA SER A 138 -12.45 -2.14 10.37
C SER A 138 -12.77 -0.80 9.69
N GLY A 139 -14.05 -0.42 9.64
CA GLY A 139 -14.49 0.81 8.99
C GLY A 139 -14.19 0.85 7.48
N GLY A 140 -14.13 -0.31 6.80
CA GLY A 140 -13.81 -0.39 5.39
C GLY A 140 -12.29 -0.43 5.08
N ASP A 141 -11.42 -0.40 6.09
CA ASP A 141 -9.97 -0.48 5.91
C ASP A 141 -9.49 -1.93 5.98
N ALA A 142 -8.89 -2.40 4.87
CA ALA A 142 -8.39 -3.77 4.74
C ALA A 142 -7.27 -4.11 5.73
N ARG A 143 -6.36 -3.17 6.00
CA ARG A 143 -5.27 -3.38 6.94
C ARG A 143 -5.81 -3.53 8.36
N LYS A 144 -6.73 -2.65 8.73
CA LYS A 144 -7.39 -2.69 10.03
C LYS A 144 -8.19 -3.97 10.19
N LEU A 145 -8.89 -4.42 9.14
CA LEU A 145 -9.63 -5.68 9.13
C LEU A 145 -8.74 -6.88 9.42
N LEU A 146 -7.61 -6.98 8.70
CA LEU A 146 -6.66 -8.07 8.89
C LEU A 146 -5.97 -8.03 10.25
N ASN A 147 -5.63 -6.84 10.75
CA ASN A 147 -5.07 -6.68 12.10
C ASN A 147 -6.05 -7.13 13.18
N ILE A 148 -7.35 -6.82 13.03
CA ILE A 148 -8.39 -7.28 13.96
C ILE A 148 -8.50 -8.81 13.90
N LEU A 149 -8.53 -9.39 12.70
CA LEU A 149 -8.58 -10.84 12.51
C LEU A 149 -7.38 -11.52 13.21
N GLU A 150 -6.17 -11.02 12.98
CA GLU A 150 -4.94 -11.51 13.60
C GLU A 150 -5.01 -11.45 15.12
N LEU A 151 -5.43 -10.31 15.68
CA LEU A 151 -5.56 -10.11 17.13
C LEU A 151 -6.56 -11.10 17.75
N VAL A 152 -7.70 -11.33 17.10
CA VAL A 152 -8.72 -12.28 17.58
C VAL A 152 -8.19 -13.70 17.56
N ILE A 153 -7.48 -14.09 16.50
CA ILE A 153 -6.87 -15.43 16.37
C ILE A 153 -5.75 -15.64 17.39
N GLU A 154 -4.87 -14.64 17.56
CA GLU A 154 -3.76 -14.73 18.52
C GLU A 154 -4.23 -14.85 19.97
N ALA A 155 -5.34 -14.19 20.31
CA ALA A 155 -5.94 -14.27 21.63
C ALA A 155 -6.76 -15.54 21.87
N SER A 156 -6.90 -16.41 20.86
CA SER A 156 -7.69 -17.65 20.94
C SER A 156 -6.81 -18.86 21.31
N ASP A 157 -7.44 -19.89 21.89
CA ASP A 157 -6.77 -21.16 22.18
C ASP A 157 -6.58 -21.96 20.88
N LYS A 158 -5.36 -21.93 20.36
CA LYS A 158 -4.98 -22.56 19.08
C LYS A 158 -5.01 -24.10 19.11
N SER A 159 -5.25 -24.71 20.27
CA SER A 159 -5.40 -26.16 20.41
C SER A 159 -6.81 -26.64 20.08
N LYS A 160 -7.75 -25.74 19.84
CA LYS A 160 -9.16 -25.99 19.56
C LYS A 160 -9.60 -25.27 18.29
N PRO A 161 -10.69 -25.74 17.65
CA PRO A 161 -11.34 -24.98 16.58
C PRO A 161 -11.67 -23.57 17.03
N ILE A 162 -11.28 -22.57 16.22
CA ILE A 162 -11.53 -21.15 16.50
C ILE A 162 -12.78 -20.73 15.78
N VAL A 163 -13.84 -20.45 16.53
CA VAL A 163 -15.11 -19.94 15.99
C VAL A 163 -15.17 -18.45 16.26
N ILE A 164 -15.13 -17.65 15.20
CA ILE A 164 -15.16 -16.19 15.30
C ILE A 164 -16.59 -15.72 15.11
N ASP A 165 -17.15 -15.11 16.15
CA ASP A 165 -18.43 -14.45 16.18
C ASP A 165 -18.29 -12.97 16.58
N ASP A 166 -19.35 -12.22 16.44
CA ASP A 166 -19.37 -10.78 16.73
C ASP A 166 -19.11 -10.47 18.20
N LYS A 167 -19.52 -11.35 19.10
CA LYS A 167 -19.30 -11.21 20.54
C LYS A 167 -17.83 -11.34 20.88
N MET A 168 -17.15 -12.39 20.35
CA MET A 168 -15.73 -12.60 20.55
C MET A 168 -14.92 -11.40 20.05
N VAL A 169 -15.23 -10.90 18.85
CA VAL A 169 -14.58 -9.72 18.28
C VAL A 169 -14.76 -8.50 19.16
N ALA A 170 -15.97 -8.24 19.65
CA ALA A 170 -16.24 -7.09 20.52
C ALA A 170 -15.51 -7.20 21.87
N GLU A 171 -15.44 -8.38 22.49
CA GLU A 171 -14.73 -8.61 23.75
C GLU A 171 -13.22 -8.43 23.64
N ARG A 172 -12.64 -8.70 22.46
CA ARG A 172 -11.19 -8.59 22.22
C ARG A 172 -10.73 -7.19 21.85
N LEU A 173 -11.65 -6.33 21.41
CA LEU A 173 -11.36 -4.94 21.00
C LEU A 173 -11.70 -3.90 22.10
N GLN A 174 -12.22 -4.29 23.22
CA GLN A 174 -12.40 -3.45 24.41
C GLN A 174 -11.15 -3.46 25.27
#